data_8615a2eb18428bd04dadf7113de0981d
#
_entry.id   8615a2eb18428bd04dadf7113de0981d
#
_cell.length_a   1.000
_cell.length_b   1.000
_cell.length_c   1.000
_cell.angle_alpha   90.00
_cell.angle_beta   90.00
_cell.angle_gamma   90.00
#
_symmetry.space_group_name_H-M   'P 1'
#
loop_
_entity.id
_entity.type
_entity.pdbx_description
1 polymer ?
#
loop_
_entity_poly.entity_id
_entity_poly.type
_entity_poly.pdbx_seq_one_letter_code
_entity_poly.pdbx_strand_id
1 'polypeptide(L)'
;MPDPRLPADLPERILKGERRALARAVTLVESTRADHXAQATTLXEALXGHXRQALRLGLSGTPGVGKSTFIEAFGMMLIEAGLRVAVLAVDPSSTRSGGSILGDKTRMESXSREKNAFIRPSPSLSHLGGVSRRTREAVALCEAADFDVILIETVGVGXSETMVAEMCDIFVLLLAPAGGDELQGVKRGIMEIADLILVNKADGDLKSTATRTCADYAGALRLMRKRANDPEGFPKALAVSAVEGDGLARAWDEMRALADWRKANGHWDKRRAEQARHWFEEEVQSGLLARLTSDPDTRARIRDLGAEVAAGTTSPDAAAAEVLAGLMPPD
;
A
#
# COMPACT_ATOMS: atom_id res chain seq x y z
N MET A 1 -24.28 -25.06 -14.96
CA MET A 1 -24.44 -23.78 -14.29
C MET A 1 -23.89 -22.67 -15.14
N PRO A 2 -24.65 -21.61 -15.35
CA PRO A 2 -24.11 -20.53 -16.13
C PRO A 2 -22.92 -19.91 -15.40
N ASP A 3 -21.89 -19.68 -16.15
CA ASP A 3 -20.72 -19.00 -15.67
C ASP A 3 -21.14 -17.61 -15.19
N PRO A 4 -20.91 -17.26 -13.91
CA PRO A 4 -21.25 -15.92 -13.48
C PRO A 4 -20.29 -14.94 -14.13
N ARG A 5 -20.74 -14.41 -15.23
CA ARG A 5 -19.88 -13.60 -16.05
C ARG A 5 -19.78 -12.20 -15.53
N LEU A 6 -18.62 -11.62 -15.78
CA LEU A 6 -18.42 -10.21 -15.55
C LEU A 6 -19.44 -9.41 -16.36
N PRO A 7 -20.11 -8.40 -15.77
CA PRO A 7 -20.98 -7.56 -16.59
C PRO A 7 -20.18 -6.99 -17.77
N ALA A 8 -20.77 -7.08 -18.95
CA ALA A 8 -20.05 -6.72 -20.17
C ALA A 8 -19.61 -5.27 -20.17
N ASP A 9 -20.38 -4.38 -19.53
CA ASP A 9 -20.07 -2.96 -19.55
C ASP A 9 -19.21 -2.51 -18.36
N LEU A 10 -18.81 -3.42 -17.48
CA LEU A 10 -18.07 -3.02 -16.29
C LEU A 10 -16.72 -2.35 -16.63
N PRO A 11 -15.90 -2.92 -17.52
CA PRO A 11 -14.65 -2.23 -17.84
C PRO A 11 -14.87 -0.83 -18.39
N GLU A 12 -15.85 -0.67 -19.27
CA GLU A 12 -16.12 0.65 -19.83
C GLU A 12 -16.56 1.65 -18.78
N ARG A 13 -17.41 1.20 -17.85
CA ARG A 13 -17.88 2.08 -16.80
C ARG A 13 -16.76 2.49 -15.85
N ILE A 14 -15.82 1.57 -15.59
CA ILE A 14 -14.64 1.92 -14.79
C ILE A 14 -13.83 2.97 -15.52
N LEU A 15 -13.60 2.78 -16.82
CA LEU A 15 -12.82 3.76 -17.59
C LEU A 15 -13.50 5.12 -17.64
N LYS A 16 -14.81 5.16 -17.50
CA LYS A 16 -15.53 6.42 -17.41
C LYS A 16 -15.47 7.05 -16.02
N GLY A 17 -14.85 6.37 -15.07
CA GLY A 17 -14.66 6.92 -13.73
C GLY A 17 -15.86 6.76 -12.81
N GLU A 18 -16.77 5.86 -13.09
CA GLU A 18 -17.95 5.68 -12.24
C GLU A 18 -17.55 5.02 -10.93
N ARG A 19 -17.85 5.71 -9.82
CA ARG A 19 -17.46 5.18 -8.51
C ARG A 19 -18.15 3.88 -8.17
N ARG A 20 -19.41 3.72 -8.57
CA ARG A 20 -20.13 2.48 -8.28
C ARG A 20 -19.48 1.30 -9.00
N ALA A 21 -19.08 1.51 -10.26
CA ALA A 21 -18.39 0.46 -11.00
C ALA A 21 -17.04 0.14 -10.36
N LEU A 22 -16.31 1.17 -9.94
CA LEU A 22 -15.04 0.96 -9.28
C LEU A 22 -15.23 0.19 -7.97
N ALA A 23 -16.23 0.56 -7.18
CA ALA A 23 -16.47 -0.13 -5.91
C ALA A 23 -16.77 -1.60 -6.14
N ARG A 24 -17.57 -1.89 -7.16
CA ARG A 24 -17.87 -3.28 -7.50
C ARG A 24 -16.63 -4.04 -7.91
N ALA A 25 -15.77 -3.41 -8.70
CA ALA A 25 -14.54 -4.06 -9.15
C ALA A 25 -13.58 -4.31 -7.98
N VAL A 26 -13.49 -3.37 -7.05
CA VAL A 26 -12.61 -3.55 -5.89
C VAL A 26 -13.14 -4.69 -5.02
N THR A 27 -14.44 -4.76 -4.82
CA THR A 27 -15.04 -5.89 -4.11
C THR A 27 -14.70 -7.21 -4.79
N LEU A 28 -14.74 -7.23 -6.11
CA LEU A 28 -14.42 -8.42 -6.88
C LEU A 28 -12.97 -8.87 -6.65
N VAL A 29 -12.01 -7.93 -6.71
CA VAL A 29 -10.63 -8.33 -6.54
C VAL A 29 -10.30 -8.70 -5.09
N GLU A 30 -11.10 -8.25 -4.14
CA GLU A 30 -10.93 -8.64 -2.74
C GLU A 30 -11.52 -9.99 -2.41
N SER A 31 -12.32 -10.56 -3.29
CA SER A 31 -13.01 -11.80 -3.01
C SER A 31 -12.06 -12.99 -3.05
N THR A 32 -12.36 -13.99 -2.21
CA THR A 32 -11.60 -15.25 -2.21
C THR A 32 -12.29 -16.35 -3.01
N ARG A 33 -13.47 -16.07 -3.56
CA ARG A 33 -14.18 -17.07 -4.35
C ARG A 33 -13.43 -17.35 -5.65
N ALA A 34 -13.39 -18.62 -6.05
CA ALA A 34 -12.67 -19.02 -7.24
C ALA A 34 -13.25 -18.40 -8.52
N ASP A 35 -14.56 -18.27 -8.61
CA ASP A 35 -15.17 -17.65 -9.79
C ASP A 35 -14.83 -16.15 -9.85
N HIS A 36 -14.76 -15.49 -8.71
CA HIS A 36 -14.33 -14.10 -8.66
C HIS A 36 -12.86 -13.91 -9.04
N UNK A 37 -12.16 -14.66 -8.83
CA UNK A 37 -10.86 -14.67 -9.17
C UNK A 37 -10.64 -14.60 -10.60
N ALA A 38 -11.34 -15.54 -11.17
CA ALA A 38 -11.28 -15.57 -12.64
C ALA A 38 -11.86 -14.29 -13.24
N GLN A 39 -12.97 -13.81 -12.69
CA GLN A 39 -13.54 -12.58 -13.18
C GLN A 39 -12.62 -11.39 -12.98
N ALA A 40 -11.91 -11.35 -11.87
CA ALA A 40 -10.96 -10.27 -11.61
C ALA A 40 -9.82 -10.30 -12.62
N THR A 41 -9.34 -11.50 -12.95
CA THR A 41 -8.29 -11.63 -13.96
C THR A 41 -8.78 -11.11 -15.32
N THR A 42 -9.99 -11.50 -15.70
CA THR A 42 -10.57 -11.02 -16.94
C THR A 42 -10.69 -9.51 -16.96
N LEU A 43 -11.11 -8.95 -15.86
CA LEU A 43 -11.25 -7.51 -15.76
C LEU A 43 -9.91 -6.79 -15.90
N UNK A 44 -9.03 -7.25 -15.24
CA UNK A 44 -7.84 -6.71 -15.29
C UNK A 44 -7.30 -6.67 -16.61
N GLU A 45 -7.44 -7.76 -17.33
CA GLU A 45 -6.97 -7.82 -18.71
C GLU A 45 -7.71 -6.85 -19.62
N ALA A 46 -9.01 -6.72 -19.41
CA ALA A 46 -9.80 -5.79 -20.21
C ALA A 46 -9.37 -4.34 -20.00
N LEU A 47 -8.79 -3.99 -18.89
CA LEU A 47 -8.33 -2.64 -18.57
C LEU A 47 -6.87 -2.38 -18.92
N UNK A 48 -6.25 -3.29 -19.21
CA UNK A 48 -4.90 -3.22 -19.44
C UNK A 48 -4.46 -2.28 -20.44
N GLY A 49 -4.94 -1.72 -21.20
CA GLY A 49 -4.47 -0.82 -22.24
C GLY A 49 -4.62 0.66 -21.94
N HIS A 50 -5.18 1.03 -20.79
CA HIS A 50 -5.27 2.45 -20.49
C HIS A 50 -3.89 3.04 -20.14
N UNK A 51 -3.75 4.02 -20.34
CA UNK A 51 -2.53 4.61 -20.15
C UNK A 51 -2.50 5.52 -19.03
N ARG A 52 -3.31 5.50 -18.25
CA ARG A 52 -3.48 6.41 -17.15
C ARG A 52 -2.59 6.05 -16.00
N GLN A 53 -1.98 7.03 -15.41
CA GLN A 53 -1.16 6.85 -14.22
C GLN A 53 -1.56 7.87 -13.18
N ALA A 54 -1.76 7.40 -11.95
CA ALA A 54 -1.96 8.28 -10.80
C ALA A 54 -0.64 8.48 -10.10
N LEU A 55 -0.59 9.47 -9.22
CA LEU A 55 0.51 9.57 -8.26
C LEU A 55 0.15 8.69 -7.08
N ARG A 56 0.94 7.65 -6.83
CA ARG A 56 0.74 6.73 -5.73
C ARG A 56 1.55 7.21 -4.54
N LEU A 57 0.85 7.64 -3.50
CA LEU A 57 1.49 8.14 -2.28
C LEU A 57 1.30 7.12 -1.17
N GLY A 58 2.41 6.57 -0.67
CA GLY A 58 2.35 5.72 0.50
C GLY A 58 2.44 6.57 1.76
N LEU A 59 1.65 6.24 2.75
CA LEU A 59 1.60 7.02 3.99
C LEU A 59 1.64 6.08 5.18
N SER A 60 2.61 6.29 6.05
CA SER A 60 2.75 5.52 7.27
C SER A 60 2.95 6.45 8.45
N GLY A 61 2.66 5.95 9.62
CA GLY A 61 2.85 6.69 10.86
C GLY A 61 2.39 5.86 12.04
N THR A 62 3.01 6.10 13.18
CA THR A 62 2.63 5.40 14.39
C THR A 62 1.26 5.86 14.87
N PRO A 63 0.61 5.06 15.73
CA PRO A 63 -0.68 5.50 16.29
C PRO A 63 -0.54 6.82 17.04
N GLY A 64 -1.55 7.66 16.89
CA GLY A 64 -1.57 8.92 17.59
C GLY A 64 -0.94 10.09 16.85
N VAL A 65 -0.41 9.85 15.64
CA VAL A 65 0.21 10.95 14.88
C VAL A 65 -0.82 11.81 14.14
N GLY A 66 -2.08 11.40 14.13
CA GLY A 66 -3.11 12.14 13.42
C GLY A 66 -3.20 11.78 11.95
N LYS A 67 -2.96 10.52 11.62
CA LYS A 67 -2.91 10.11 10.22
C LYS A 67 -4.25 10.26 9.52
N SER A 68 -5.34 9.86 10.17
CA SER A 68 -6.67 9.99 9.57
C SER A 68 -7.05 11.45 9.38
N THR A 69 -6.74 12.30 10.35
CA THR A 69 -7.02 13.74 10.23
C THR A 69 -6.19 14.33 9.10
N PHE A 70 -4.93 13.91 8.99
CA PHE A 70 -4.08 14.38 7.90
C PHE A 70 -4.65 13.97 6.53
N ILE A 71 -5.04 12.70 6.39
CA ILE A 71 -5.57 12.22 5.12
C ILE A 71 -6.83 13.00 4.75
N GLU A 72 -7.68 13.24 5.74
CA GLU A 72 -8.91 13.99 5.49
C GLU A 72 -8.60 15.41 5.00
N ALA A 73 -7.72 16.13 5.71
CA ALA A 73 -7.41 17.51 5.36
C ALA A 73 -6.67 17.57 4.02
N PHE A 74 -5.69 16.70 3.84
CA PHE A 74 -4.90 16.69 2.63
C PHE A 74 -5.76 16.29 1.42
N GLY A 75 -6.59 15.26 1.59
CA GLY A 75 -7.47 14.83 0.52
C GLY A 75 -8.47 15.90 0.11
N MET A 76 -9.04 16.59 1.10
CA MET A 76 -9.98 17.67 0.77
C MET A 76 -9.28 18.81 0.04
N MET A 77 -8.04 19.12 0.43
CA MET A 77 -7.29 20.15 -0.29
C MET A 77 -7.10 19.76 -1.76
N LEU A 78 -6.75 18.50 -2.00
CA LEU A 78 -6.56 18.03 -3.38
C LEU A 78 -7.87 18.07 -4.17
N ILE A 79 -8.97 17.67 -3.54
CA ILE A 79 -10.27 17.68 -4.20
C ILE A 79 -10.68 19.11 -4.55
N GLU A 80 -10.44 20.04 -3.63
CA GLU A 80 -10.73 21.45 -3.90
C GLU A 80 -9.88 22.01 -5.00
N ALA A 81 -8.71 21.41 -5.25
CA ALA A 81 -7.86 21.79 -6.37
C ALA A 81 -8.28 21.12 -7.68
N GLY A 82 -9.36 20.36 -7.67
CA GLY A 82 -9.87 19.73 -8.87
C GLY A 82 -9.40 18.32 -9.14
N LEU A 83 -8.75 17.69 -8.17
CA LEU A 83 -8.20 16.36 -8.36
C LEU A 83 -9.13 15.28 -7.83
N ARG A 84 -9.03 14.10 -8.39
CA ARG A 84 -9.76 12.93 -7.91
C ARG A 84 -8.81 12.09 -7.04
N VAL A 85 -9.27 11.74 -5.86
CA VAL A 85 -8.41 11.15 -4.82
C VAL A 85 -9.00 9.84 -4.35
N ALA A 86 -8.19 8.79 -4.36
CA ALA A 86 -8.55 7.50 -3.77
C ALA A 86 -7.72 7.27 -2.52
N VAL A 87 -8.34 6.67 -1.51
CA VAL A 87 -7.66 6.31 -0.27
C VAL A 87 -7.85 4.82 -0.05
N LEU A 88 -6.75 4.08 -0.02
CA LEU A 88 -6.76 2.63 0.17
C LEU A 88 -6.01 2.30 1.45
N ALA A 89 -6.68 1.68 2.39
CA ALA A 89 -6.05 1.27 3.65
C ALA A 89 -5.50 -0.14 3.54
N VAL A 90 -4.33 -0.37 4.10
CA VAL A 90 -3.68 -1.68 4.10
C VAL A 90 -3.47 -2.11 5.54
N ASP A 91 -4.07 -3.21 5.93
CA ASP A 91 -3.95 -3.74 7.28
C ASP A 91 -3.62 -5.22 7.21
N PRO A 92 -2.34 -5.59 7.21
CA PRO A 92 -1.97 -7.00 7.16
C PRO A 92 -2.41 -7.79 8.39
N SER A 93 -2.71 -7.11 9.49
CA SER A 93 -3.13 -7.76 10.72
C SER A 93 -4.66 -7.84 10.85
N SER A 94 -5.41 -7.46 9.82
CA SER A 94 -6.87 -7.42 9.91
C SER A 94 -7.48 -8.79 10.16
N THR A 95 -6.75 -9.85 9.84
CA THR A 95 -7.23 -11.20 10.10
C THR A 95 -7.43 -11.45 11.58
N ARG A 96 -6.70 -10.75 12.43
CA ARG A 96 -6.78 -10.97 13.86
C ARG A 96 -7.67 -9.97 14.57
N SER A 97 -7.63 -8.72 14.15
CA SER A 97 -8.31 -7.66 14.90
C SER A 97 -9.73 -7.41 14.48
N GLY A 98 -10.01 -7.53 13.21
CA GLY A 98 -11.37 -7.46 12.68
C GLY A 98 -12.18 -6.23 12.97
N GLY A 99 -11.60 -5.22 13.59
CA GLY A 99 -12.45 -4.19 14.14
C GLY A 99 -12.22 -2.75 13.73
N SER A 100 -11.09 -2.45 13.12
CA SER A 100 -10.75 -1.04 12.92
C SER A 100 -11.26 -0.45 11.60
N ILE A 101 -11.81 -1.28 10.73
CA ILE A 101 -12.12 -0.85 9.38
C ILE A 101 -13.21 0.21 9.35
N LEU A 102 -14.26 -0.02 10.10
CA LEU A 102 -15.38 0.91 10.11
C LEU A 102 -14.99 2.24 10.75
N GLY A 103 -14.13 2.20 11.75
CA GLY A 103 -13.70 3.39 12.41
C GLY A 103 -12.92 4.32 11.50
N ASP A 104 -12.08 3.75 10.64
CA ASP A 104 -11.28 4.57 9.74
C ASP A 104 -12.15 5.29 8.72
N LYS A 105 -13.13 4.60 8.15
CA LYS A 105 -14.02 5.24 7.19
C LYS A 105 -14.88 6.30 7.86
N THR A 106 -15.30 6.03 9.08
CA THR A 106 -16.11 7.00 9.82
C THR A 106 -15.33 8.28 10.10
N ARG A 107 -14.02 8.13 10.39
CA ARG A 107 -13.21 9.30 10.70
C ARG A 107 -12.88 10.13 9.46
N MET A 108 -13.08 9.58 8.27
CA MET A 108 -12.85 10.34 7.03
C MET A 108 -14.18 10.76 6.42
N GLU A 109 -15.04 11.32 7.24
CA GLU A 109 -16.41 11.63 6.86
C GLU A 109 -16.49 12.58 5.68
N SER A 110 -15.72 13.66 5.69
CA SER A 110 -15.76 14.62 4.58
C SER A 110 -15.28 14.02 3.25
N UNK A 111 -14.33 13.35 3.32
CA UNK A 111 -13.82 12.79 2.27
C UNK A 111 -14.66 11.89 1.63
N SER A 112 -15.30 11.11 2.45
CA SER A 112 -16.14 10.04 1.92
C SER A 112 -17.41 10.56 1.24
N ARG A 113 -17.79 11.78 1.52
CA ARG A 113 -18.98 12.37 0.89
C ARG A 113 -18.70 12.99 -0.48
N GLU A 114 -17.44 13.23 -0.81
CA GLU A 114 -17.09 13.91 -2.04
C GLU A 114 -17.21 12.95 -3.23
N LYS A 115 -17.79 13.45 -4.33
CA LYS A 115 -17.91 12.60 -5.51
C LYS A 115 -16.56 12.34 -6.17
N ASN A 116 -15.56 13.17 -5.93
CA ASN A 116 -14.22 12.97 -6.47
C ASN A 116 -13.31 12.21 -5.53
N ALA A 117 -13.88 11.61 -4.49
CA ALA A 117 -13.14 10.79 -3.55
C ALA A 117 -13.63 9.34 -3.61
N PHE A 118 -12.70 8.42 -3.40
CA PHE A 118 -13.04 7.00 -3.28
C PHE A 118 -12.25 6.46 -2.09
N ILE A 119 -12.95 6.01 -1.07
CA ILE A 119 -12.31 5.53 0.14
C ILE A 119 -12.62 4.06 0.33
N ARG A 120 -11.57 3.25 0.42
CA ARG A 120 -11.72 1.82 0.61
C ARG A 120 -10.98 1.40 1.87
N PRO A 121 -11.71 1.05 2.93
CA PRO A 121 -11.05 0.53 4.13
C PRO A 121 -10.44 -0.83 3.85
N SER A 122 -9.49 -1.21 4.71
CA SER A 122 -8.83 -2.49 4.56
C SER A 122 -9.84 -3.63 4.62
N PRO A 123 -9.76 -4.58 3.70
CA PRO A 123 -10.70 -5.70 3.74
C PRO A 123 -10.46 -6.57 4.97
N SER A 124 -11.54 -7.07 5.56
CA SER A 124 -11.45 -7.99 6.68
C SER A 124 -11.33 -9.41 6.12
N LEU A 125 -10.10 -9.81 5.83
CA LEU A 125 -9.88 -11.08 5.16
C LEU A 125 -9.04 -12.00 6.02
N SER A 126 -9.22 -13.29 5.77
CA SER A 126 -8.58 -14.32 6.56
C SER A 126 -7.27 -14.83 5.98
N HIS A 127 -6.86 -14.37 4.82
CA HIS A 127 -5.67 -14.89 4.17
C HIS A 127 -4.55 -13.85 4.15
N LEU A 128 -3.41 -14.24 4.72
CA LEU A 128 -2.28 -13.33 4.82
C LEU A 128 -1.65 -13.01 3.48
N GLY A 129 -1.60 -13.98 2.57
CA GLY A 129 -0.89 -13.81 1.32
C GLY A 129 -1.58 -12.95 0.28
N GLY A 130 -2.82 -12.56 0.53
CA GLY A 130 -3.58 -11.84 -0.47
C GLY A 130 -3.59 -10.34 -0.33
N VAL A 131 -3.06 -9.79 0.77
CA VAL A 131 -3.20 -8.36 1.02
C VAL A 131 -2.44 -7.54 -0.01
N SER A 132 -1.20 -7.90 -0.30
CA SER A 132 -0.41 -7.16 -1.26
C SER A 132 -1.03 -7.21 -2.66
N ARG A 133 -1.44 -8.40 -3.08
CA ARG A 133 -2.05 -8.55 -4.39
C ARG A 133 -3.33 -7.75 -4.53
N ARG A 134 -4.19 -7.80 -3.52
CA ARG A 134 -5.46 -7.11 -3.58
C ARG A 134 -5.29 -5.61 -3.58
N THR A 135 -4.34 -5.12 -2.78
CA THR A 135 -4.06 -3.69 -2.76
C THR A 135 -3.51 -3.24 -4.11
N ARG A 136 -2.60 -4.02 -4.67
CA ARG A 136 -2.02 -3.72 -5.97
C ARG A 136 -3.09 -3.67 -7.07
N GLU A 137 -4.02 -4.62 -7.01
CA GLU A 137 -5.10 -4.64 -7.99
C GLU A 137 -6.06 -3.47 -7.79
N ALA A 138 -6.33 -3.10 -6.54
CA ALA A 138 -7.17 -1.94 -6.27
C ALA A 138 -6.51 -0.65 -6.79
N VAL A 139 -5.20 -0.54 -6.63
CA VAL A 139 -4.46 0.61 -7.17
C VAL A 139 -4.63 0.66 -8.69
N ALA A 140 -4.47 -0.47 -9.35
CA ALA A 140 -4.62 -0.51 -10.81
C ALA A 140 -6.02 -0.11 -11.23
N LEU A 141 -7.03 -0.56 -10.50
CA LEU A 141 -8.41 -0.19 -10.81
C LEU A 141 -8.64 1.32 -10.63
N CYS A 142 -8.08 1.90 -9.59
CA CYS A 142 -8.22 3.34 -9.37
C CYS A 142 -7.54 4.14 -10.48
N GLU A 143 -6.40 3.67 -10.97
CA GLU A 143 -5.76 4.34 -12.11
C GLU A 143 -6.61 4.23 -13.36
N ALA A 144 -7.19 3.05 -13.60
CA ALA A 144 -8.07 2.89 -14.75
C ALA A 144 -9.30 3.79 -14.65
N ALA A 145 -9.78 4.03 -13.43
CA ALA A 145 -10.93 4.89 -13.20
C ALA A 145 -10.59 6.38 -13.21
N ASP A 146 -9.36 6.70 -13.59
CA ASP A 146 -8.91 8.07 -13.82
C ASP A 146 -8.80 8.89 -12.53
N PHE A 147 -8.39 8.24 -11.45
CA PHE A 147 -8.02 8.97 -10.25
C PHE A 147 -6.64 9.58 -10.42
N ASP A 148 -6.46 10.75 -9.84
CA ASP A 148 -5.21 11.50 -9.99
C ASP A 148 -4.20 11.16 -8.91
N VAL A 149 -4.67 10.91 -7.70
CA VAL A 149 -3.82 10.63 -6.55
C VAL A 149 -4.41 9.45 -5.80
N ILE A 150 -3.57 8.48 -5.50
CA ILE A 150 -3.97 7.32 -4.71
C ILE A 150 -3.14 7.31 -3.44
N LEU A 151 -3.80 7.51 -2.31
CA LEU A 151 -3.16 7.43 -1.00
C LEU A 151 -3.26 5.99 -0.51
N ILE A 152 -2.12 5.38 -0.25
CA ILE A 152 -2.06 4.01 0.25
C ILE A 152 -1.54 4.10 1.68
N GLU A 153 -2.40 3.86 2.65
CA GLU A 153 -2.03 4.07 4.05
C GLU A 153 -1.87 2.76 4.78
N THR A 154 -0.89 2.72 5.66
CA THR A 154 -0.75 1.58 6.58
C THR A 154 -1.71 1.76 7.74
N VAL A 155 -2.31 0.64 8.17
CA VAL A 155 -3.13 0.59 9.37
C VAL A 155 -2.42 -0.34 10.34
N GLY A 156 -2.24 0.14 11.57
CA GLY A 156 -1.52 -0.64 12.56
C GLY A 156 -0.02 -0.51 12.41
N VAL A 157 0.70 -1.41 13.05
CA VAL A 157 2.17 -1.39 13.06
C VAL A 157 2.70 -2.69 12.50
N GLY A 158 3.89 -2.59 11.97
CA GLY A 158 4.53 -3.80 11.49
C GLY A 158 4.93 -3.73 10.02
N UNK A 159 4.87 -4.62 9.50
CA UNK A 159 5.36 -4.81 8.28
C UNK A 159 4.74 -4.22 7.14
N SER A 160 3.85 -3.62 7.37
CA SER A 160 3.10 -3.08 6.23
C SER A 160 3.78 -1.88 5.60
N GLU A 161 4.72 -1.24 6.31
CA GLU A 161 5.40 -0.08 5.73
C GLU A 161 6.21 -0.46 4.49
N THR A 162 6.94 -1.55 4.58
CA THR A 162 7.74 -1.99 3.42
C THR A 162 6.85 -2.35 2.25
N MET A 163 5.74 -3.05 2.52
CA MET A 163 4.81 -3.41 1.46
C MET A 163 4.24 -2.17 0.78
N VAL A 164 3.86 -1.15 1.56
CA VAL A 164 3.31 0.07 0.99
C VAL A 164 4.39 0.81 0.20
N ALA A 165 5.61 0.86 0.72
CA ALA A 165 6.71 1.52 0.00
C ALA A 165 6.94 0.88 -1.36
N GLU A 166 6.71 -0.42 -1.47
CA GLU A 166 6.91 -1.13 -2.74
C GLU A 166 5.76 -0.95 -3.72
N MET A 167 4.71 -0.26 -3.31
CA MET A 167 3.56 -0.01 -4.18
C MET A 167 3.43 1.44 -4.59
N CYS A 168 4.23 2.34 -4.02
CA CYS A 168 4.01 3.76 -4.21
C CYS A 168 5.16 4.41 -4.96
N ASP A 169 4.89 5.60 -5.46
CA ASP A 169 5.89 6.42 -6.12
C ASP A 169 6.63 7.29 -5.13
N ILE A 170 5.97 7.71 -4.07
CA ILE A 170 6.54 8.55 -3.02
C ILE A 170 6.04 7.99 -1.69
N PHE A 171 6.97 7.76 -0.77
CA PHE A 171 6.63 7.23 0.55
C PHE A 171 6.78 8.33 1.59
N VAL A 172 5.70 8.58 2.32
CA VAL A 172 5.63 9.65 3.31
C VAL A 172 5.49 9.05 4.70
N LEU A 173 6.35 9.48 5.59
CA LEU A 173 6.30 9.08 6.99
C LEU A 173 5.74 10.24 7.81
N LEU A 174 4.65 9.98 8.51
CA LEU A 174 3.98 10.99 9.32
C LEU A 174 4.34 10.77 10.78
N LEU A 175 4.81 11.81 11.44
CA LEU A 175 5.25 11.74 12.83
C LEU A 175 4.59 12.83 13.66
N ALA A 176 4.53 12.58 14.95
CA ALA A 176 4.03 13.57 15.91
C ALA A 176 5.21 14.36 16.47
N PRO A 177 4.97 15.61 16.89
CA PRO A 177 6.02 16.34 17.60
C PRO A 177 6.32 15.63 18.92
N ALA A 178 7.59 15.51 19.27
CA ALA A 178 7.93 14.84 20.51
C ALA A 178 9.25 15.32 21.05
N GLY A 179 9.44 15.12 22.34
CA GLY A 179 10.71 15.45 22.95
C GLY A 179 11.71 14.33 22.68
N GLY A 180 12.70 14.59 21.98
CA GLY A 180 13.94 13.86 21.88
C GLY A 180 13.95 12.34 21.67
N ASP A 181 13.02 11.63 22.24
CA ASP A 181 13.07 10.17 22.22
C ASP A 181 12.53 9.56 20.93
N GLU A 182 11.85 10.35 20.12
CA GLU A 182 11.15 9.79 18.97
C GLU A 182 12.07 9.38 17.83
N LEU A 183 13.23 10.03 17.72
CA LEU A 183 14.19 9.58 16.72
C LEU A 183 14.60 8.15 16.96
N GLN A 184 14.65 7.74 18.22
CA GLN A 184 15.01 6.37 18.55
C GLN A 184 13.87 5.39 18.31
N GLY A 185 12.63 5.88 18.28
CA GLY A 185 11.48 5.03 18.05
C GLY A 185 11.20 4.73 16.60
N VAL A 186 11.80 5.48 15.68
CA VAL A 186 11.60 5.25 14.26
C VAL A 186 12.69 4.31 13.77
N LYS A 187 12.29 3.20 13.19
CA LYS A 187 13.25 2.22 12.70
C LYS A 187 14.08 2.83 11.57
N ARG A 188 15.36 2.52 11.59
CA ARG A 188 16.26 3.05 10.57
C ARG A 188 15.82 2.65 9.16
N GLY A 189 15.34 1.42 9.01
CA GLY A 189 14.89 0.99 7.69
C GLY A 189 13.75 1.81 7.13
N ILE A 190 12.85 2.26 8.01
CA ILE A 190 11.74 3.11 7.57
C ILE A 190 12.27 4.48 7.11
N MET A 191 13.24 5.03 7.84
CA MET A 191 13.83 6.30 7.43
C MET A 191 14.57 6.18 6.11
N GLU A 192 15.16 5.03 5.85
CA GLU A 192 15.90 4.84 4.60
C GLU A 192 15.01 4.82 3.38
N ILE A 193 13.74 4.44 3.55
CA ILE A 193 12.82 4.39 2.42
C ILE A 193 11.92 5.62 2.32
N ALA A 194 11.86 6.45 3.35
CA ALA A 194 10.99 7.61 3.33
C ALA A 194 11.51 8.67 2.37
N ASP A 195 10.62 9.24 1.59
CA ASP A 195 10.94 10.34 0.70
C ASP A 195 10.64 11.69 1.36
N LEU A 196 9.59 11.74 2.15
CA LEU A 196 9.24 12.90 2.96
C LEU A 196 8.91 12.44 4.37
N ILE A 197 9.32 13.24 5.33
CA ILE A 197 8.89 13.09 6.71
C ILE A 197 8.07 14.32 7.05
N LEU A 198 6.81 14.12 7.45
CA LEU A 198 5.94 15.21 7.82
C LEU A 198 5.69 15.15 9.33
N VAL A 199 6.12 16.19 10.03
CA VAL A 199 5.86 16.29 11.46
C VAL A 199 4.54 17.01 11.61
N ASN A 200 3.51 16.25 11.99
CA ASN A 200 2.14 16.75 12.07
C ASN A 200 1.89 17.42 13.42
N LYS A 201 0.74 18.07 13.54
CA LYS A 201 0.35 18.76 14.76
C LYS A 201 1.25 19.94 15.10
N ALA A 202 1.77 20.60 14.05
CA ALA A 202 2.61 21.78 14.23
C ALA A 202 1.76 23.01 14.44
N ASP A 203 0.97 23.02 15.53
CA ASP A 203 0.05 24.11 15.81
C ASP A 203 -0.07 24.31 17.31
N GLY A 204 -0.54 25.47 17.69
CA GLY A 204 -0.74 25.81 19.09
C GLY A 204 0.54 25.66 19.90
N ASP A 205 0.41 25.04 21.05
CA ASP A 205 1.55 24.85 21.95
C ASP A 205 2.58 23.88 21.42
N LEU A 206 2.23 23.07 20.43
CA LEU A 206 3.15 22.09 19.86
C LEU A 206 3.98 22.63 18.71
N LYS A 207 3.77 23.89 18.33
CA LYS A 207 4.45 24.41 17.15
C LYS A 207 5.97 24.44 17.32
N SER A 208 6.46 24.89 18.44
CA SER A 208 7.90 24.94 18.66
C SER A 208 8.50 23.53 18.77
N THR A 209 7.78 22.62 19.42
CA THR A 209 8.22 21.22 19.50
C THR A 209 8.27 20.61 18.11
N ALA A 210 7.27 20.88 17.28
CA ALA A 210 7.25 20.35 15.92
C ALA A 210 8.42 20.89 15.10
N THR A 211 8.73 22.17 15.26
CA THR A 211 9.86 22.76 14.55
C THR A 211 11.17 22.07 14.94
N ARG A 212 11.34 21.83 16.24
CA ARG A 212 12.54 21.15 16.73
C ARG A 212 12.61 19.71 16.24
N THR A 213 11.48 18.99 16.31
CA THR A 213 11.44 17.63 15.83
C THR A 213 11.76 17.57 14.34
N CYS A 214 11.20 18.50 13.57
CA CYS A 214 11.47 18.57 12.15
C CYS A 214 12.95 18.79 11.87
N ALA A 215 13.59 19.69 12.61
CA ALA A 215 15.01 19.95 12.45
C ALA A 215 15.83 18.71 12.79
N ASP A 216 15.44 17.97 13.82
CA ASP A 216 16.15 16.74 14.19
C ASP A 216 16.09 15.71 13.07
N TYR A 217 14.92 15.52 12.48
CA TYR A 217 14.81 14.56 11.39
C TYR A 217 15.51 15.04 10.12
N ALA A 218 15.47 16.34 9.84
CA ALA A 218 16.23 16.87 8.71
C ALA A 218 17.71 16.60 8.88
N GLY A 219 18.22 16.77 10.11
CA GLY A 219 19.61 16.46 10.41
C GLY A 219 19.93 14.99 10.21
N ALA A 220 19.02 14.12 10.68
CA ALA A 220 19.24 12.68 10.52
C ALA A 220 19.24 12.29 9.04
N LEU A 221 18.36 12.89 8.26
CA LEU A 221 18.30 12.59 6.84
C LEU A 221 19.57 13.00 6.11
N ARG A 222 20.17 14.12 6.54
CA ARG A 222 21.42 14.58 5.92
C ARG A 222 22.58 13.61 6.16
N LEU A 223 22.52 12.84 7.24
CA LEU A 223 23.57 11.88 7.54
C LEU A 223 23.40 10.57 6.79
N MET A 224 22.28 10.35 6.17
CA MET A 224 22.05 9.10 5.47
C MET A 224 22.64 9.15 4.07
N ARG A 225 22.89 7.97 3.52
CA ARG A 225 23.48 7.84 2.20
C ARG A 225 22.58 8.46 1.15
N LYS A 226 23.17 9.28 0.28
CA LYS A 226 22.40 9.90 -0.78
C LYS A 226 21.96 8.87 -1.81
N ARG A 227 20.71 9.00 -2.26
CA ARG A 227 20.14 8.07 -3.22
C ARG A 227 20.17 8.67 -4.61
N ALA A 228 20.39 7.82 -5.62
CA ALA A 228 20.48 8.28 -7.00
C ALA A 228 19.14 8.81 -7.52
N ASN A 229 18.04 8.33 -6.95
CA ASN A 229 16.71 8.74 -7.42
C ASN A 229 16.17 9.97 -6.68
N ASP A 230 17.04 10.72 -6.04
CA ASP A 230 16.65 11.94 -5.33
C ASP A 230 17.32 13.17 -5.92
N PRO A 231 16.55 14.23 -6.15
CA PRO A 231 17.17 15.52 -6.42
C PRO A 231 17.75 16.10 -5.15
N GLU A 232 18.48 17.17 -5.30
CA GLU A 232 19.04 17.84 -4.14
C GLU A 232 17.94 18.31 -3.21
N GLY A 233 18.16 18.16 -1.91
CA GLY A 233 17.20 18.54 -0.90
C GLY A 233 16.24 17.43 -0.48
N PHE A 234 16.34 16.26 -1.08
CA PHE A 234 15.52 15.11 -0.70
C PHE A 234 16.41 13.97 -0.23
N PRO A 235 15.93 13.15 0.70
CA PRO A 235 14.64 13.20 1.40
C PRO A 235 14.52 14.45 2.26
N LYS A 236 13.29 14.81 2.62
CA LYS A 236 13.03 16.11 3.23
C LYS A 236 12.08 15.96 4.40
N ALA A 237 12.27 16.81 5.42
CA ALA A 237 11.37 16.85 6.57
C ALA A 237 10.66 18.20 6.59
N LEU A 238 9.35 18.18 6.80
CA LEU A 238 8.52 19.37 6.85
C LEU A 238 7.58 19.31 8.04
N ALA A 239 7.20 20.47 8.57
CA ALA A 239 6.21 20.57 9.61
C ALA A 239 4.86 20.91 9.00
N VAL A 240 3.81 20.22 9.44
CA VAL A 240 2.46 20.45 8.94
C VAL A 240 1.47 20.44 10.10
N SER A 241 0.30 21.02 9.88
CA SER A 241 -0.81 20.93 10.81
C SER A 241 -2.06 20.55 10.03
N ALA A 242 -2.53 19.33 10.21
CA ALA A 242 -3.75 18.90 9.55
C ALA A 242 -4.96 19.66 10.11
N VAL A 243 -4.93 20.01 11.37
CA VAL A 243 -6.04 20.71 11.99
C VAL A 243 -6.19 22.12 11.43
N GLU A 244 -5.07 22.85 11.30
CA GLU A 244 -5.12 24.23 10.81
C GLU A 244 -4.89 24.35 9.32
N GLY A 245 -4.46 23.28 8.68
CA GLY A 245 -4.17 23.31 7.26
C GLY A 245 -2.80 23.84 6.89
N ASP A 246 -2.01 24.23 7.87
CA ASP A 246 -0.69 24.81 7.60
C ASP A 246 0.27 23.78 7.06
N GLY A 247 1.00 24.13 6.03
CA GLY A 247 2.05 23.29 5.47
C GLY A 247 1.56 22.23 4.50
N LEU A 248 0.24 22.04 4.38
CA LEU A 248 -0.28 20.99 3.49
C LEU A 248 -0.01 21.30 2.02
N ALA A 249 -0.21 22.56 1.62
CA ALA A 249 0.05 22.94 0.24
C ALA A 249 1.53 22.83 -0.08
N ARG A 250 2.39 23.20 0.86
CA ARG A 250 3.83 23.06 0.66
C ARG A 250 4.22 21.60 0.53
N ALA A 251 3.65 20.73 1.36
CA ALA A 251 3.94 19.31 1.26
C ALA A 251 3.55 18.78 -0.12
N TRP A 252 2.37 19.19 -0.59
CA TRP A 252 1.91 18.78 -1.91
C TRP A 252 2.86 19.28 -3.01
N ASP A 253 3.29 20.53 -2.91
CA ASP A 253 4.24 21.07 -3.90
C ASP A 253 5.54 20.27 -3.92
N GLU A 254 6.03 19.88 -2.74
CA GLU A 254 7.26 19.08 -2.67
C GLU A 254 7.06 17.70 -3.27
N MET A 255 5.90 17.09 -3.02
CA MET A 255 5.60 15.80 -3.62
C MET A 255 5.57 15.89 -5.15
N ARG A 256 4.92 16.93 -5.66
CA ARG A 256 4.87 17.12 -7.12
C ARG A 256 6.25 17.38 -7.70
N ALA A 257 7.04 18.18 -7.01
CA ALA A 257 8.39 18.47 -7.49
C ALA A 257 9.22 17.19 -7.57
N LEU A 258 9.13 16.35 -6.54
CA LEU A 258 9.86 15.09 -6.54
C LEU A 258 9.38 14.18 -7.66
N ALA A 259 8.06 14.06 -7.82
CA ALA A 259 7.51 13.21 -8.87
C ALA A 259 7.95 13.70 -10.25
N ASP A 260 7.88 15.01 -10.47
CA ASP A 260 8.26 15.57 -11.76
C ASP A 260 9.75 15.36 -12.04
N TRP A 261 10.58 15.54 -11.03
CA TRP A 261 12.01 15.30 -11.20
C TRP A 261 12.30 13.86 -11.55
N ARG A 262 11.63 12.93 -10.84
CA ARG A 262 11.83 11.51 -11.11
C ARG A 262 11.34 11.13 -12.50
N LYS A 263 10.23 11.71 -12.94
CA LYS A 263 9.75 11.46 -14.31
C LYS A 263 10.75 11.96 -15.34
N ALA A 264 11.26 13.17 -15.13
CA ALA A 264 12.17 13.79 -16.10
C ALA A 264 13.51 13.04 -16.18
N ASN A 265 13.91 12.36 -15.13
CA ASN A 265 15.19 11.68 -15.06
C ASN A 265 15.10 10.16 -15.17
N GLY A 266 13.95 9.65 -15.54
CA GLY A 266 13.79 8.23 -15.81
C GLY A 266 13.56 7.37 -14.60
N HIS A 267 13.58 7.94 -13.40
CA HIS A 267 13.44 7.14 -12.18
C HIS A 267 12.02 6.67 -11.93
N TRP A 268 11.05 7.46 -12.37
CA TRP A 268 9.65 7.09 -12.22
C TRP A 268 9.34 5.79 -12.97
N ASP A 269 9.68 5.76 -14.26
CA ASP A 269 9.42 4.57 -15.07
C ASP A 269 10.23 3.38 -14.60
N LYS A 270 11.48 3.63 -14.20
CA LYS A 270 12.33 2.54 -13.72
C LYS A 270 11.77 1.91 -12.46
N ARG A 271 11.33 2.74 -11.51
CA ARG A 271 10.76 2.21 -10.28
C ARG A 271 9.47 1.45 -10.53
N ARG A 272 8.59 2.01 -11.41
CA ARG A 272 7.36 1.31 -11.76
C ARG A 272 7.65 -0.05 -12.39
N ALA A 273 8.66 -0.11 -13.27
CA ALA A 273 9.02 -1.37 -13.90
C ALA A 273 9.57 -2.37 -12.89
N GLU A 274 10.40 -1.90 -11.96
CA GLU A 274 10.95 -2.77 -10.93
C GLU A 274 9.85 -3.30 -10.01
N GLN A 275 8.90 -2.46 -9.66
CA GLN A 275 7.77 -2.90 -8.84
C GLN A 275 6.94 -3.96 -9.57
N ALA A 276 6.67 -3.74 -10.85
CA ALA A 276 5.90 -4.70 -11.63
C ALA A 276 6.59 -6.05 -11.71
N ARG A 277 7.91 -6.03 -11.92
CA ARG A 277 8.68 -7.28 -11.97
C ARG A 277 8.64 -8.01 -10.63
N HIS A 278 8.80 -7.25 -9.54
CA HIS A 278 8.73 -7.84 -8.22
C HIS A 278 7.38 -8.49 -7.96
N TRP A 279 6.30 -7.81 -8.36
CA TRP A 279 4.96 -8.36 -8.20
C TRP A 279 4.77 -9.63 -9.02
N PHE A 280 5.30 -9.64 -10.25
CA PHE A 280 5.25 -10.84 -11.07
C PHE A 280 5.93 -12.01 -10.38
N GLU A 281 7.12 -11.77 -9.86
CA GLU A 281 7.86 -12.82 -9.16
C GLU A 281 7.11 -13.29 -7.93
N GLU A 282 6.49 -12.37 -7.18
CA GLU A 282 5.67 -12.76 -6.04
C GLU A 282 4.50 -13.64 -6.45
N GLU A 283 3.87 -13.32 -7.58
CA GLU A 283 2.75 -14.13 -8.06
C GLU A 283 3.18 -15.53 -8.43
N VAL A 284 4.35 -15.65 -9.05
CA VAL A 284 4.89 -16.97 -9.38
C VAL A 284 5.10 -17.78 -8.10
N GLN A 285 5.74 -17.16 -7.09
CA GLN A 285 6.02 -17.88 -5.86
C GLN A 285 4.73 -18.24 -5.12
N SER A 286 3.80 -17.32 -5.05
CA SER A 286 2.52 -17.60 -4.39
C SER A 286 1.74 -18.69 -5.11
N GLY A 287 1.80 -18.70 -6.43
CA GLY A 287 1.13 -19.73 -7.20
C GLY A 287 1.71 -21.10 -6.96
N LEU A 288 3.03 -21.17 -6.86
CA LEU A 288 3.68 -22.45 -6.55
C LEU A 288 3.25 -22.96 -5.18
N LEU A 289 3.25 -22.06 -4.18
CA LEU A 289 2.82 -22.47 -2.84
C LEU A 289 1.36 -22.89 -2.82
N ALA A 290 0.51 -22.20 -3.58
CA ALA A 290 -0.89 -22.58 -3.65
C ALA A 290 -1.08 -23.96 -4.25
N ARG A 291 -0.33 -24.26 -5.31
CA ARG A 291 -0.39 -25.60 -5.91
C ARG A 291 0.10 -26.66 -4.94
N LEU A 292 1.15 -26.35 -4.18
CA LEU A 292 1.69 -27.27 -3.21
C LEU A 292 0.64 -27.64 -2.17
N THR A 293 -0.10 -26.65 -1.68
CA THR A 293 -1.06 -26.89 -0.60
C THR A 293 -2.42 -27.32 -1.08
N SER A 294 -2.72 -27.21 -2.39
CA SER A 294 -4.03 -27.58 -2.90
C SER A 294 -4.15 -29.06 -3.23
N ASP A 295 -3.04 -29.74 -3.47
CA ASP A 295 -3.05 -31.16 -3.77
C ASP A 295 -3.21 -31.95 -2.46
N PRO A 296 -4.28 -32.77 -2.34
CA PRO A 296 -4.50 -33.49 -1.07
C PRO A 296 -3.36 -34.45 -0.72
N ASP A 297 -2.78 -35.10 -1.72
CA ASP A 297 -1.68 -36.04 -1.44
C ASP A 297 -0.44 -35.30 -0.95
N THR A 298 -0.10 -34.18 -1.58
CA THR A 298 1.04 -33.38 -1.14
C THR A 298 0.80 -32.84 0.26
N ARG A 299 -0.40 -32.34 0.51
CA ARG A 299 -0.74 -31.81 1.81
C ARG A 299 -0.60 -32.88 2.90
N ALA A 300 -1.07 -34.09 2.60
CA ALA A 300 -0.94 -35.19 3.54
C ALA A 300 0.54 -35.57 3.78
N ARG A 301 1.33 -35.56 2.72
CA ARG A 301 2.77 -35.86 2.87
C ARG A 301 3.46 -34.83 3.77
N ILE A 302 3.14 -33.55 3.55
CA ILE A 302 3.74 -32.51 4.38
C ILE A 302 3.34 -32.69 5.83
N ARG A 303 2.08 -32.99 6.08
CA ARG A 303 1.61 -33.22 7.45
C ARG A 303 2.33 -34.41 8.07
N ASP A 304 2.41 -35.51 7.36
CA ASP A 304 3.00 -36.72 7.91
C ASP A 304 4.51 -36.57 8.15
N LEU A 305 5.21 -35.98 7.19
CA LEU A 305 6.63 -35.75 7.37
C LEU A 305 6.89 -34.72 8.44
N GLY A 306 6.01 -33.72 8.57
CA GLY A 306 6.14 -32.75 9.64
C GLY A 306 6.04 -33.40 11.01
N ALA A 307 5.17 -34.40 11.15
CA ALA A 307 5.09 -35.16 12.42
C ALA A 307 6.38 -35.92 12.67
N GLU A 308 6.98 -36.51 11.63
CA GLU A 308 8.25 -37.22 11.81
C GLU A 308 9.38 -36.24 12.17
N VAL A 309 9.41 -35.08 11.58
CA VAL A 309 10.38 -34.06 11.94
C VAL A 309 10.21 -33.66 13.41
N ALA A 310 8.97 -33.44 13.80
CA ALA A 310 8.68 -33.04 15.19
C ALA A 310 9.09 -34.14 16.17
N ALA A 311 8.94 -35.40 15.76
CA ALA A 311 9.33 -36.53 16.60
C ALA A 311 10.83 -36.82 16.57
N GLY A 312 11.57 -36.14 15.72
CA GLY A 312 13.01 -36.35 15.64
C GLY A 312 13.45 -37.53 14.81
N THR A 313 12.55 -38.17 14.07
CA THR A 313 12.90 -39.35 13.30
C THR A 313 13.46 -39.00 11.90
N THR A 314 13.33 -37.77 11.46
CA THR A 314 13.98 -37.32 10.27
C THR A 314 14.31 -35.83 10.45
N SER A 315 15.26 -35.34 9.62
CA SER A 315 15.64 -33.94 9.70
C SER A 315 14.70 -33.06 8.88
N PRO A 316 14.57 -31.77 9.24
CA PRO A 316 13.78 -30.87 8.41
C PRO A 316 14.27 -30.83 6.96
N ASP A 317 15.56 -30.81 6.76
CA ASP A 317 16.13 -30.75 5.41
C ASP A 317 15.79 -31.97 4.60
N ALA A 318 15.94 -33.15 5.18
CA ALA A 318 15.64 -34.39 4.47
C ALA A 318 14.15 -34.50 4.14
N ALA A 319 13.30 -34.12 5.09
CA ALA A 319 11.87 -34.17 4.87
C ALA A 319 11.44 -33.19 3.76
N ALA A 320 12.01 -31.98 3.78
CA ALA A 320 11.68 -31.01 2.76
C ALA A 320 12.13 -31.49 1.38
N ALA A 321 13.32 -32.09 1.29
CA ALA A 321 13.81 -32.62 0.04
C ALA A 321 12.89 -33.70 -0.50
N GLU A 322 12.35 -34.53 0.38
CA GLU A 322 11.45 -35.60 -0.05
C GLU A 322 10.16 -35.04 -0.63
N VAL A 323 9.59 -33.99 0.00
CA VAL A 323 8.38 -33.36 -0.54
C VAL A 323 8.68 -32.75 -1.91
N LEU A 324 9.79 -32.01 -1.99
CA LEU A 324 10.12 -31.31 -3.23
C LEU A 324 10.43 -32.27 -4.38
N ALA A 325 11.09 -33.38 -4.08
CA ALA A 325 11.37 -34.39 -5.12
C ALA A 325 10.09 -34.96 -5.70
N GLY A 326 9.07 -35.10 -4.87
CA GLY A 326 7.78 -35.60 -5.35
C GLY A 326 7.04 -34.64 -6.26
N LEU A 327 7.39 -33.36 -6.24
CA LEU A 327 6.75 -32.36 -7.07
C LEU A 327 7.44 -32.16 -8.41
N MET A 328 8.73 -32.46 -8.47
CA MET A 328 9.48 -32.25 -9.70
C MET A 328 9.29 -33.44 -10.62
N PRO A 329 9.03 -33.22 -11.91
CA PRO A 329 8.98 -34.35 -12.83
C PRO A 329 10.36 -34.97 -12.94
N PRO A 330 10.45 -36.29 -13.15
CA PRO A 330 11.75 -36.92 -13.33
C PRO A 330 12.42 -36.44 -14.60
N ASP A 331 13.76 -36.41 -14.60
CA ASP A 331 14.55 -36.00 -15.77
C ASP A 331 14.38 -36.93 -16.94
#